data_8857c647b53e99bb516d5cb7b3d37364
#
_entry.id   8857c647b53e99bb516d5cb7b3d37364
#
_cell.length_a   1.000
_cell.length_b   1.000
_cell.length_c   1.000
_cell.angle_alpha   90.00
_cell.angle_beta   90.00
_cell.angle_gamma   90.00
#
_symmetry.space_group_name_H-M   'P 1'
#
loop_
_entity.id
_entity.type
_entity.pdbx_description
1 polymer ?
#
loop_
_entity_poly.entity_id
_entity_poly.type
_entity_poly.pdbx_seq_one_letter_code
_entity_poly.pdbx_strand_id
1 'polypeptide(L)'
;GDTEMTPARRRLLLGGLALGGLTLSGVVAQRSGSLFNSCQALLPPTPAVDELIRWAWEGVDARRFLDCHVHLVGTGDSGSGIEVNPQMESLFHPLQYAQRLFYLNAGCVHDAPGRIDDSYVERMQNLVDGLRPGARLLLFAFDRFHDVEGRASRQRSSFYTPNAYAQAVAARNPQYFAWAASIHPYRDDCVEALAAAVAGGALAVKWLPPAMGIDPSSPRCDRFYAALAAAGLPLISHAGEEKAVHGGDQQAFGNPLLLRRALDHGVRVVVAHCASLGSAVDLDQGESAPQVACFD
;
A
#
# COMPACT_ATOMS: atom_id res chain seq x y z
N GLY A 1 56.75 -1.30 26.21
CA GLY A 1 57.30 -0.32 25.28
C GLY A 1 56.13 0.32 24.54
N ASP A 2 55.74 1.53 24.98
CA ASP A 2 54.72 2.36 24.32
C ASP A 2 55.33 2.89 23.01
N THR A 3 54.80 2.44 21.89
CA THR A 3 55.14 3.00 20.58
C THR A 3 54.32 4.24 20.37
N GLU A 4 54.87 5.40 20.78
CA GLU A 4 54.32 6.70 20.43
C GLU A 4 54.25 6.85 18.90
N MET A 5 53.03 7.07 18.38
CA MET A 5 52.79 7.34 16.97
C MET A 5 53.42 8.66 16.54
N THR A 6 54.29 8.62 15.52
CA THR A 6 54.89 9.82 15.00
C THR A 6 53.87 10.84 14.47
N PRO A 7 54.14 12.18 14.60
CA PRO A 7 53.23 13.24 14.14
C PRO A 7 52.79 13.09 12.67
N ALA A 8 53.65 12.55 11.83
CA ALA A 8 53.34 12.27 10.42
C ALA A 8 52.29 11.19 10.24
N ARG A 9 52.36 10.08 11.01
CA ARG A 9 51.34 9.01 10.98
C ARG A 9 50.01 9.50 11.51
N ARG A 10 49.98 10.33 12.54
CA ARG A 10 48.77 10.94 13.10
C ARG A 10 48.09 11.88 12.10
N ARG A 11 48.86 12.66 11.32
CA ARG A 11 48.33 13.53 10.25
C ARG A 11 47.77 12.72 9.07
N LEU A 12 48.40 11.58 8.71
CA LEU A 12 47.90 10.68 7.66
C LEU A 12 46.58 9.98 8.06
N LEU A 13 46.49 9.55 9.32
CA LEU A 13 45.24 8.92 9.83
C LEU A 13 44.10 9.95 9.95
N LEU A 14 44.39 11.17 10.41
CA LEU A 14 43.40 12.25 10.49
C LEU A 14 42.98 12.73 9.09
N GLY A 15 43.92 12.82 8.15
CA GLY A 15 43.62 13.14 6.75
C GLY A 15 42.80 12.06 6.06
N GLY A 16 43.09 10.77 6.30
CA GLY A 16 42.37 9.65 5.78
C GLY A 16 40.93 9.53 6.34
N LEU A 17 40.76 9.83 7.64
CA LEU A 17 39.44 9.88 8.28
C LEU A 17 38.59 11.06 7.79
N ALA A 18 39.23 12.24 7.54
CA ALA A 18 38.55 13.41 7.01
C ALA A 18 38.12 13.21 5.54
N LEU A 19 38.97 12.61 4.70
CA LEU A 19 38.63 12.25 3.32
C LEU A 19 37.60 11.16 3.24
N GLY A 20 37.71 10.11 4.08
CA GLY A 20 36.70 9.05 4.19
C GLY A 20 35.36 9.57 4.69
N GLY A 21 35.37 10.50 5.64
CA GLY A 21 34.16 11.16 6.14
C GLY A 21 33.48 12.04 5.08
N LEU A 22 34.25 12.78 4.28
CA LEU A 22 33.71 13.61 3.20
C LEU A 22 33.16 12.79 2.04
N THR A 23 33.81 11.67 1.68
CA THR A 23 33.28 10.77 0.65
C THR A 23 32.04 10.01 1.11
N LEU A 24 32.01 9.54 2.37
CA LEU A 24 30.82 8.93 2.95
C LEU A 24 29.66 9.93 3.04
N SER A 25 29.92 11.15 3.48
CA SER A 25 28.92 12.23 3.55
C SER A 25 28.40 12.61 2.16
N GLY A 26 29.27 12.66 1.15
CA GLY A 26 28.89 12.92 -0.25
C GLY A 26 28.03 11.80 -0.84
N VAL A 27 28.39 10.54 -0.59
CA VAL A 27 27.60 9.37 -1.04
C VAL A 27 26.27 9.28 -0.31
N VAL A 28 26.24 9.57 1.00
CA VAL A 28 25.00 9.61 1.79
C VAL A 28 24.13 10.78 1.33
N ALA A 29 24.67 11.96 1.08
CA ALA A 29 23.93 13.11 0.56
C ALA A 29 23.38 12.87 -0.86
N GLN A 30 24.16 12.21 -1.73
CA GLN A 30 23.73 11.87 -3.09
C GLN A 30 22.68 10.77 -3.10
N ARG A 31 22.72 9.81 -2.15
CA ARG A 31 21.69 8.78 -1.97
C ARG A 31 20.49 9.26 -1.18
N SER A 32 20.64 10.22 -0.25
CA SER A 32 19.52 10.78 0.50
C SER A 32 18.56 11.56 -0.41
N GLY A 33 19.05 12.23 -1.45
CA GLY A 33 18.20 12.88 -2.45
C GLY A 33 17.30 11.92 -3.22
N SER A 34 17.67 10.62 -3.31
CA SER A 34 16.81 9.57 -3.91
C SER A 34 15.93 8.84 -2.88
N LEU A 35 16.21 8.99 -1.59
CA LEU A 35 15.45 8.38 -0.50
C LEU A 35 14.34 9.29 0.04
N PHE A 36 14.45 10.60 -0.17
CA PHE A 36 13.45 11.56 0.27
C PHE A 36 12.63 12.05 -0.91
N ASN A 37 11.31 11.94 -0.80
CA ASN A 37 10.39 12.53 -1.75
C ASN A 37 10.50 14.05 -1.65
N SER A 38 10.68 14.73 -2.78
CA SER A 38 10.71 16.20 -2.83
C SER A 38 9.36 16.84 -2.50
N CYS A 39 8.31 16.03 -2.42
CA CYS A 39 6.93 16.46 -2.11
C CYS A 39 6.41 17.57 -3.02
N GLN A 40 6.83 17.56 -4.27
CA GLN A 40 6.32 18.53 -5.25
C GLN A 40 4.86 18.23 -5.55
N ALA A 41 4.00 19.20 -5.36
CA ALA A 41 2.58 19.11 -5.71
C ALA A 41 2.37 19.13 -7.23
N LEU A 42 3.23 19.84 -7.94
CA LEU A 42 3.17 20.01 -9.39
C LEU A 42 4.45 19.48 -10.04
N LEU A 43 4.31 18.95 -11.24
CA LEU A 43 5.47 18.63 -12.08
C LEU A 43 6.19 19.93 -12.49
N PRO A 44 7.53 19.89 -12.75
CA PRO A 44 8.24 21.05 -13.24
C PRO A 44 7.59 21.59 -14.52
N PRO A 45 7.24 22.87 -14.60
CA PRO A 45 6.60 23.46 -15.77
C PRO A 45 7.63 23.65 -16.89
N THR A 46 7.94 22.60 -17.61
CA THR A 46 8.83 22.65 -18.78
C THR A 46 8.06 22.19 -20.02
N PRO A 47 8.39 22.74 -21.23
CA PRO A 47 7.72 22.32 -22.47
C PRO A 47 7.77 20.81 -22.70
N ALA A 48 8.86 20.14 -22.32
CA ALA A 48 9.00 18.69 -22.46
C ALA A 48 8.04 17.91 -21.54
N VAL A 49 7.85 18.38 -20.31
CA VAL A 49 6.90 17.78 -19.34
C VAL A 49 5.47 17.99 -19.84
N ASP A 50 5.14 19.21 -20.29
CA ASP A 50 3.81 19.53 -20.81
C ASP A 50 3.47 18.71 -22.07
N GLU A 51 4.45 18.49 -22.95
CA GLU A 51 4.30 17.66 -24.12
C GLU A 51 4.05 16.21 -23.76
N LEU A 52 4.82 15.66 -22.79
CA LEU A 52 4.69 14.29 -22.33
C LEU A 52 3.31 14.05 -21.68
N ILE A 53 2.84 14.97 -20.83
CA ILE A 53 1.52 14.90 -20.22
C ILE A 53 0.43 14.94 -21.29
N ARG A 54 0.53 15.88 -22.25
CA ARG A 54 -0.43 16.00 -23.35
C ARG A 54 -0.51 14.70 -24.16
N TRP A 55 0.64 14.15 -24.51
CA TRP A 55 0.73 12.90 -25.26
C TRP A 55 0.13 11.72 -24.45
N ALA A 56 0.45 11.60 -23.15
CA ALA A 56 -0.08 10.54 -22.29
C ALA A 56 -1.61 10.58 -22.14
N TRP A 57 -2.21 11.79 -22.27
CA TRP A 57 -3.65 11.98 -22.15
C TRP A 57 -4.36 12.13 -23.50
N GLU A 58 -3.65 11.92 -24.62
CA GLU A 58 -4.24 12.02 -25.96
C GLU A 58 -5.38 11.00 -26.12
N GLY A 59 -6.58 11.47 -26.47
CA GLY A 59 -7.78 10.65 -26.61
C GLY A 59 -8.40 10.15 -25.28
N VAL A 60 -7.85 10.50 -24.13
CA VAL A 60 -8.39 10.13 -22.81
C VAL A 60 -9.25 11.25 -22.23
N ASP A 61 -10.54 10.98 -22.00
CA ASP A 61 -11.40 11.88 -21.21
C ASP A 61 -11.09 11.69 -19.73
N ALA A 62 -10.46 12.69 -19.12
CA ALA A 62 -10.08 12.66 -17.71
C ALA A 62 -11.26 12.38 -16.76
N ARG A 63 -12.48 12.84 -17.09
CA ARG A 63 -13.69 12.61 -16.27
C ARG A 63 -14.13 11.16 -16.25
N ARG A 64 -13.66 10.34 -17.19
CA ARG A 64 -13.89 8.90 -17.28
C ARG A 64 -12.72 8.09 -16.74
N PHE A 65 -11.62 8.75 -16.37
CA PHE A 65 -10.45 8.10 -15.80
C PHE A 65 -10.60 7.89 -14.29
N LEU A 66 -10.33 6.68 -13.85
CA LEU A 66 -10.26 6.31 -12.45
C LEU A 66 -8.97 5.50 -12.24
N ASP A 67 -8.02 6.05 -11.49
CA ASP A 67 -6.91 5.24 -10.99
C ASP A 67 -7.44 4.28 -9.94
N CYS A 68 -7.39 2.99 -10.24
CA CYS A 68 -8.02 1.96 -9.44
C CYS A 68 -7.05 1.29 -8.43
N HIS A 69 -5.90 1.89 -8.13
CA HIS A 69 -4.96 1.32 -7.15
C HIS A 69 -4.32 2.39 -6.26
N VAL A 70 -5.09 2.93 -5.33
CA VAL A 70 -4.62 4.01 -4.44
C VAL A 70 -4.85 3.65 -2.97
N HIS A 71 -3.76 3.44 -2.23
CA HIS A 71 -3.84 3.19 -0.79
C HIS A 71 -4.13 4.48 -0.02
N LEU A 72 -5.13 4.42 0.86
CA LEU A 72 -5.39 5.47 1.83
C LEU A 72 -4.69 5.11 3.14
N VAL A 73 -3.68 5.89 3.49
CA VAL A 73 -2.84 5.64 4.67
C VAL A 73 -2.79 6.88 5.57
N GLY A 74 -2.33 6.68 6.80
CA GLY A 74 -2.20 7.73 7.79
C GLY A 74 -1.68 7.19 9.11
N THR A 75 -1.86 7.97 10.17
CA THR A 75 -1.44 7.60 11.54
C THR A 75 -2.57 7.61 12.54
N GLY A 76 -3.77 8.05 12.14
CA GLY A 76 -4.91 8.23 13.03
C GLY A 76 -4.92 9.56 13.79
N ASP A 77 -3.96 10.43 13.54
CA ASP A 77 -3.75 11.68 14.28
C ASP A 77 -4.83 12.74 14.05
N SER A 78 -5.58 12.64 12.96
CA SER A 78 -6.69 13.54 12.62
C SER A 78 -8.07 12.94 12.97
N GLY A 79 -8.11 11.91 13.82
CA GLY A 79 -9.37 11.27 14.22
C GLY A 79 -9.97 10.38 13.14
N SER A 80 -9.20 9.96 12.16
CA SER A 80 -9.61 9.08 11.05
C SER A 80 -9.96 7.64 11.50
N GLY A 81 -9.45 7.22 12.66
CA GLY A 81 -9.51 5.85 13.13
C GLY A 81 -8.52 4.92 12.45
N ILE A 82 -7.60 5.45 11.65
CA ILE A 82 -6.46 4.69 11.12
C ILE A 82 -5.58 4.21 12.29
N GLU A 83 -5.10 2.98 12.18
CA GLU A 83 -4.15 2.41 13.13
C GLU A 83 -2.91 1.93 12.38
N VAL A 84 -1.75 2.12 12.98
CA VAL A 84 -0.48 1.53 12.54
C VAL A 84 -0.04 0.44 13.50
N ASN A 85 0.78 -0.49 13.04
CA ASN A 85 1.34 -1.52 13.89
C ASN A 85 2.12 -0.88 15.05
N PRO A 86 1.90 -1.28 16.32
CA PRO A 86 2.61 -0.70 17.46
C PRO A 86 4.13 -0.78 17.37
N GLN A 87 4.68 -1.78 16.67
CA GLN A 87 6.13 -1.88 16.44
C GLN A 87 6.65 -0.73 15.55
N MET A 88 5.82 -0.19 14.66
CA MET A 88 6.18 0.95 13.80
C MET A 88 6.26 2.27 14.58
N GLU A 89 5.73 2.32 15.80
CA GLU A 89 5.78 3.49 16.68
C GLU A 89 6.86 3.37 17.77
N SER A 90 7.56 2.23 17.81
CA SER A 90 8.51 1.89 18.88
C SER A 90 9.95 1.97 18.40
N LEU A 91 10.78 2.77 19.08
CA LEU A 91 12.24 2.82 18.85
C LEU A 91 12.95 1.50 19.20
N PHE A 92 12.30 0.61 19.97
CA PHE A 92 12.81 -0.74 20.22
C PHE A 92 12.66 -1.68 19.02
N HIS A 93 11.94 -1.25 17.97
CA HIS A 93 11.75 -1.96 16.71
C HIS A 93 12.25 -1.09 15.54
N PRO A 94 13.57 -0.85 15.43
CA PRO A 94 14.12 0.18 14.55
C PRO A 94 13.82 -0.04 13.06
N LEU A 95 13.67 -1.29 12.61
CA LEU A 95 13.34 -1.59 11.20
C LEU A 95 11.90 -1.19 10.89
N GLN A 96 10.95 -1.54 11.74
CA GLN A 96 9.54 -1.20 11.57
C GLN A 96 9.33 0.31 11.73
N TYR A 97 10.05 0.94 12.67
CA TYR A 97 10.03 2.40 12.82
C TYR A 97 10.55 3.10 11.55
N ALA A 98 11.68 2.65 10.99
CA ALA A 98 12.20 3.17 9.74
C ALA A 98 11.24 2.96 8.55
N GLN A 99 10.55 1.82 8.50
CA GLN A 99 9.53 1.53 7.49
C GLN A 99 8.37 2.53 7.56
N ARG A 100 7.90 2.86 8.78
CA ARG A 100 6.88 3.91 8.96
C ARG A 100 7.34 5.26 8.44
N LEU A 101 8.57 5.69 8.78
CA LEU A 101 9.14 6.94 8.28
C LEU A 101 9.23 6.96 6.75
N PHE A 102 9.56 5.81 6.14
CA PHE A 102 9.57 5.67 4.70
C PHE A 102 8.18 5.88 4.08
N TYR A 103 7.13 5.28 4.65
CA TYR A 103 5.76 5.47 4.16
C TYR A 103 5.28 6.91 4.30
N LEU A 104 5.54 7.55 5.45
CA LEU A 104 5.21 8.96 5.66
C LEU A 104 5.92 9.86 4.65
N ASN A 105 7.21 9.62 4.42
CA ASN A 105 7.99 10.36 3.43
C ASN A 105 7.46 10.13 2.00
N ALA A 106 7.15 8.89 1.63
CA ALA A 106 6.58 8.58 0.32
C ALA A 106 5.21 9.25 0.10
N GLY A 107 4.40 9.32 1.14
CA GLY A 107 3.10 10.00 1.15
C GLY A 107 3.17 11.52 1.30
N CYS A 108 4.36 12.09 1.56
CA CYS A 108 4.55 13.51 1.86
C CYS A 108 3.73 14.02 3.05
N VAL A 109 3.64 13.21 4.11
CA VAL A 109 2.81 13.48 5.30
C VAL A 109 3.63 13.76 6.56
N HIS A 110 4.82 14.33 6.42
CA HIS A 110 5.79 14.52 7.50
C HIS A 110 5.70 15.89 8.19
N ASP A 111 4.83 16.80 7.74
CA ASP A 111 4.97 18.21 8.07
C ASP A 111 4.05 18.73 9.19
N ALA A 112 3.02 17.99 9.59
CA ALA A 112 2.04 18.54 10.51
C ALA A 112 1.46 17.50 11.48
N PRO A 113 2.09 17.26 12.64
CA PRO A 113 1.49 16.45 13.70
C PRO A 113 0.07 16.93 14.02
N GLY A 114 -0.88 15.99 14.09
CA GLY A 114 -2.31 16.30 14.24
C GLY A 114 -3.06 16.52 12.93
N ARG A 115 -2.34 16.58 11.79
CA ARG A 115 -2.92 16.75 10.45
C ARG A 115 -2.33 15.81 9.40
N ILE A 116 -1.65 14.75 9.82
CA ILE A 116 -0.96 13.83 8.90
C ILE A 116 -1.96 13.20 7.94
N ASP A 117 -3.08 12.69 8.45
CA ASP A 117 -4.09 12.04 7.62
C ASP A 117 -4.75 13.01 6.64
N ASP A 118 -5.07 14.22 7.08
CA ASP A 118 -5.64 15.27 6.23
C ASP A 118 -4.63 15.72 5.17
N SER A 119 -3.35 15.89 5.52
CA SER A 119 -2.31 16.31 4.59
C SER A 119 -2.06 15.27 3.48
N TYR A 120 -2.23 13.98 3.79
CA TYR A 120 -2.16 12.92 2.79
C TYR A 120 -3.30 13.03 1.77
N VAL A 121 -4.52 13.31 2.23
CA VAL A 121 -5.68 13.55 1.34
C VAL A 121 -5.45 14.79 0.48
N GLU A 122 -5.00 15.90 1.06
CA GLU A 122 -4.65 17.12 0.34
C GLU A 122 -3.55 16.87 -0.70
N ARG A 123 -2.56 16.02 -0.36
CA ARG A 123 -1.50 15.63 -1.30
C ARG A 123 -2.05 14.89 -2.52
N MET A 124 -2.98 13.96 -2.34
CA MET A 124 -3.61 13.23 -3.45
C MET A 124 -4.44 14.16 -4.35
N GLN A 125 -5.15 15.13 -3.78
CA GLN A 125 -5.87 16.14 -4.54
C GLN A 125 -4.91 16.98 -5.39
N ASN A 126 -3.82 17.47 -4.80
CA ASN A 126 -2.80 18.25 -5.50
C ASN A 126 -2.16 17.46 -6.65
N LEU A 127 -1.93 16.14 -6.48
CA LEU A 127 -1.41 15.30 -7.55
C LEU A 127 -2.39 15.19 -8.72
N VAL A 128 -3.68 15.02 -8.46
CA VAL A 128 -4.71 14.99 -9.51
C VAL A 128 -4.75 16.32 -10.24
N ASP A 129 -4.79 17.44 -9.53
CA ASP A 129 -4.84 18.78 -10.12
C ASP A 129 -3.59 19.09 -10.95
N GLY A 130 -2.43 18.64 -10.48
CA GLY A 130 -1.14 18.84 -11.17
C GLY A 130 -0.95 17.95 -12.40
N LEU A 131 -1.58 16.78 -12.46
CA LEU A 131 -1.47 15.84 -13.60
C LEU A 131 -2.60 16.08 -14.63
N ARG A 132 -3.82 15.91 -14.21
CA ARG A 132 -4.99 16.07 -15.09
C ARG A 132 -6.27 16.32 -14.29
N PRO A 133 -6.70 17.57 -14.15
CA PRO A 133 -7.96 17.89 -13.48
C PRO A 133 -9.14 17.11 -14.07
N GLY A 134 -9.98 16.55 -13.18
CA GLY A 134 -11.14 15.74 -13.56
C GLY A 134 -10.90 14.23 -13.50
N ALA A 135 -9.65 13.75 -13.47
CA ALA A 135 -9.33 12.37 -13.11
C ALA A 135 -9.68 12.07 -11.64
N ARG A 136 -9.98 10.82 -11.32
CA ARG A 136 -10.31 10.41 -9.96
C ARG A 136 -9.46 9.23 -9.50
N LEU A 137 -9.37 9.08 -8.17
CA LEU A 137 -8.63 8.01 -7.49
C LEU A 137 -9.61 7.12 -6.74
N LEU A 138 -9.42 5.80 -6.83
CA LEU A 138 -10.13 4.80 -6.02
C LEU A 138 -9.34 4.52 -4.75
N LEU A 139 -9.77 5.11 -3.64
CA LEU A 139 -9.11 4.97 -2.35
C LEU A 139 -9.41 3.63 -1.71
N PHE A 140 -8.39 2.93 -1.26
CA PHE A 140 -8.54 1.65 -0.57
C PHE A 140 -8.61 1.83 0.94
N ALA A 141 -9.69 1.35 1.55
CA ALA A 141 -9.68 0.95 2.95
C ALA A 141 -8.77 -0.28 3.16
N PHE A 142 -8.42 -0.58 4.39
CA PHE A 142 -7.57 -1.73 4.72
C PHE A 142 -8.02 -2.36 6.04
N ASP A 143 -8.57 -3.58 5.99
CA ASP A 143 -9.03 -4.28 7.18
C ASP A 143 -7.85 -4.93 7.92
N ARG A 144 -8.06 -5.28 9.18
CA ARG A 144 -7.05 -5.90 10.03
C ARG A 144 -6.77 -7.33 9.60
N PHE A 145 -5.59 -7.80 10.01
CA PHE A 145 -5.33 -9.24 10.05
C PHE A 145 -6.33 -9.93 10.97
N HIS A 146 -6.89 -11.05 10.50
CA HIS A 146 -7.68 -11.96 11.34
C HIS A 146 -7.10 -13.36 11.29
N ASP A 147 -7.18 -14.06 12.41
CA ASP A 147 -6.80 -15.46 12.49
C ASP A 147 -7.88 -16.37 11.84
N VAL A 148 -7.61 -17.67 11.84
CA VAL A 148 -8.53 -18.65 11.24
C VAL A 148 -9.85 -18.73 12.01
N GLU A 149 -9.96 -18.25 13.22
CA GLU A 149 -11.20 -18.15 13.99
C GLU A 149 -11.96 -16.84 13.75
N GLY A 150 -11.41 -15.94 12.93
CA GLY A 150 -12.02 -14.64 12.63
C GLY A 150 -11.72 -13.55 13.65
N ARG A 151 -10.77 -13.76 14.55
CA ARG A 151 -10.38 -12.78 15.58
C ARG A 151 -9.35 -11.81 15.03
N ALA A 152 -9.64 -10.51 15.13
CA ALA A 152 -8.72 -9.46 14.71
C ALA A 152 -7.45 -9.42 15.58
N SER A 153 -6.30 -9.17 14.95
CA SER A 153 -5.03 -8.99 15.65
C SER A 153 -4.34 -7.69 15.24
N ARG A 154 -4.30 -6.72 16.15
CA ARG A 154 -3.59 -5.46 15.94
C ARG A 154 -2.06 -5.69 15.79
N GLN A 155 -1.50 -6.64 16.52
CA GLN A 155 -0.07 -6.95 16.49
C GLN A 155 0.37 -7.55 15.15
N ARG A 156 -0.52 -8.27 14.46
CA ARG A 156 -0.26 -8.86 13.15
C ARG A 156 -0.69 -7.94 11.99
N SER A 157 -1.47 -6.91 12.26
CA SER A 157 -1.87 -5.93 11.25
C SER A 157 -0.74 -4.91 11.04
N SER A 158 -0.35 -4.68 9.81
CA SER A 158 0.58 -3.59 9.47
C SER A 158 -0.06 -2.23 9.67
N PHE A 159 -1.26 -2.06 9.14
CA PHE A 159 -2.15 -0.94 9.40
C PHE A 159 -3.61 -1.38 9.30
N TYR A 160 -4.47 -0.47 9.70
CA TYR A 160 -5.90 -0.55 9.52
C TYR A 160 -6.41 0.81 9.05
N THR A 161 -7.10 0.84 7.93
CA THR A 161 -7.79 2.03 7.42
C THR A 161 -9.29 1.75 7.39
N PRO A 162 -10.09 2.38 8.27
CA PRO A 162 -11.52 2.09 8.38
C PRO A 162 -12.28 2.35 7.08
N ASN A 163 -13.25 1.49 6.76
CA ASN A 163 -14.20 1.71 5.66
C ASN A 163 -14.94 3.05 5.84
N ALA A 164 -15.34 3.39 7.07
CA ALA A 164 -16.02 4.64 7.38
C ALA A 164 -15.18 5.87 7.03
N TYR A 165 -13.86 5.81 7.24
CA TYR A 165 -12.96 6.90 6.87
C TYR A 165 -12.81 7.03 5.36
N ALA A 166 -12.56 5.93 4.65
CA ALA A 166 -12.46 5.95 3.18
C ALA A 166 -13.76 6.47 2.54
N GLN A 167 -14.90 6.02 3.02
CA GLN A 167 -16.22 6.51 2.61
C GLN A 167 -16.36 8.02 2.86
N ALA A 168 -16.00 8.49 4.06
CA ALA A 168 -16.12 9.91 4.44
C ALA A 168 -15.21 10.81 3.59
N VAL A 169 -13.98 10.37 3.30
CA VAL A 169 -13.04 11.10 2.41
C VAL A 169 -13.62 11.20 1.00
N ALA A 170 -14.12 10.09 0.45
CA ALA A 170 -14.72 10.07 -0.88
C ALA A 170 -16.00 10.92 -0.95
N ALA A 171 -16.86 10.85 0.07
CA ALA A 171 -18.10 11.63 0.13
C ALA A 171 -17.87 13.13 0.23
N ARG A 172 -16.82 13.57 0.94
CA ARG A 172 -16.45 14.99 1.05
C ARG A 172 -15.82 15.56 -0.21
N ASN A 173 -15.19 14.70 -1.02
CA ASN A 173 -14.40 15.09 -2.19
C ASN A 173 -14.72 14.22 -3.42
N PRO A 174 -16.00 14.15 -3.85
CA PRO A 174 -16.44 13.20 -4.89
C PRO A 174 -15.86 13.51 -6.27
N GLN A 175 -15.37 14.73 -6.48
CA GLN A 175 -14.69 15.13 -7.72
C GLN A 175 -13.27 14.52 -7.83
N TYR A 176 -12.66 14.12 -6.71
CA TYR A 176 -11.33 13.52 -6.66
C TYR A 176 -11.38 12.03 -6.37
N PHE A 177 -12.33 11.57 -5.54
CA PHE A 177 -12.25 10.24 -4.95
C PHE A 177 -13.51 9.41 -5.16
N ALA A 178 -13.29 8.13 -5.40
CA ALA A 178 -14.17 7.03 -5.10
C ALA A 178 -13.49 6.16 -4.03
N TRP A 179 -14.15 5.12 -3.53
CA TRP A 179 -13.56 4.25 -2.51
C TRP A 179 -13.89 2.79 -2.75
N ALA A 180 -12.98 1.93 -2.28
CA ALA A 180 -13.16 0.49 -2.19
C ALA A 180 -13.12 0.08 -0.72
N ALA A 181 -14.04 -0.79 -0.35
CA ALA A 181 -14.08 -1.35 0.99
C ALA A 181 -12.98 -2.40 1.19
N SER A 182 -12.58 -2.61 2.45
CA SER A 182 -11.78 -3.77 2.82
C SER A 182 -12.51 -4.49 3.94
N ILE A 183 -12.81 -5.75 3.75
CA ILE A 183 -13.61 -6.55 4.68
C ILE A 183 -13.01 -7.94 4.72
N HIS A 184 -12.56 -8.38 5.90
CA HIS A 184 -12.02 -9.71 6.08
C HIS A 184 -13.15 -10.75 6.02
N PRO A 185 -13.05 -11.81 5.19
CA PRO A 185 -14.14 -12.76 4.96
C PRO A 185 -14.43 -13.67 6.15
N TYR A 186 -13.49 -13.79 7.11
CA TYR A 186 -13.64 -14.63 8.31
C TYR A 186 -14.36 -13.92 9.46
N ARG A 187 -14.62 -12.64 9.35
CA ARG A 187 -15.43 -11.89 10.32
C ARG A 187 -16.87 -12.42 10.33
N ASP A 188 -17.46 -12.46 11.52
CA ASP A 188 -18.86 -12.88 11.65
C ASP A 188 -19.81 -11.94 10.93
N ASP A 189 -19.54 -10.63 10.96
CA ASP A 189 -20.32 -9.56 10.35
C ASP A 189 -19.91 -9.23 8.89
N CYS A 190 -19.14 -10.08 8.21
CA CYS A 190 -18.57 -9.73 6.89
C CYS A 190 -19.64 -9.42 5.83
N VAL A 191 -20.80 -10.07 5.88
CA VAL A 191 -21.89 -9.86 4.92
C VAL A 191 -22.62 -8.55 5.21
N GLU A 192 -22.88 -8.26 6.47
CA GLU A 192 -23.49 -7.01 6.94
C GLU A 192 -22.57 -5.81 6.64
N ALA A 193 -21.28 -5.98 6.90
CA ALA A 193 -20.27 -4.96 6.57
C ALA A 193 -20.19 -4.71 5.05
N LEU A 194 -20.35 -5.76 4.23
CA LEU A 194 -20.41 -5.61 2.77
C LEU A 194 -21.67 -4.86 2.36
N ALA A 195 -22.84 -5.21 2.93
CA ALA A 195 -24.09 -4.51 2.63
C ALA A 195 -24.00 -3.03 2.99
N ALA A 196 -23.40 -2.69 4.14
CA ALA A 196 -23.13 -1.31 4.53
C ALA A 196 -22.20 -0.58 3.57
N ALA A 197 -21.13 -1.25 3.09
CA ALA A 197 -20.21 -0.69 2.11
C ALA A 197 -20.90 -0.42 0.75
N VAL A 198 -21.75 -1.34 0.28
CA VAL A 198 -22.56 -1.16 -0.93
C VAL A 198 -23.49 0.05 -0.78
N ALA A 199 -24.23 0.14 0.33
CA ALA A 199 -25.10 1.26 0.62
C ALA A 199 -24.31 2.59 0.71
N GLY A 200 -23.06 2.54 1.18
CA GLY A 200 -22.13 3.66 1.25
C GLY A 200 -21.44 4.02 -0.07
N GLY A 201 -21.77 3.33 -1.17
CA GLY A 201 -21.25 3.64 -2.50
C GLY A 201 -19.84 3.11 -2.78
N ALA A 202 -19.39 2.06 -2.09
CA ALA A 202 -18.16 1.38 -2.44
C ALA A 202 -18.22 0.81 -3.87
N LEU A 203 -17.15 0.98 -4.63
CA LEU A 203 -17.09 0.50 -6.02
C LEU A 203 -16.42 -0.88 -6.16
N ALA A 204 -15.71 -1.33 -5.14
CA ALA A 204 -15.01 -2.61 -5.10
C ALA A 204 -14.74 -3.03 -3.66
N VAL A 205 -14.26 -4.26 -3.49
CA VAL A 205 -13.60 -4.72 -2.26
C VAL A 205 -12.12 -4.95 -2.55
N LYS A 206 -11.24 -4.49 -1.65
CA LYS A 206 -9.78 -4.69 -1.72
C LYS A 206 -9.32 -5.67 -0.66
N TRP A 207 -8.53 -6.65 -1.09
CA TRP A 207 -7.82 -7.57 -0.21
C TRP A 207 -6.30 -7.52 -0.43
N LEU A 208 -5.57 -7.79 0.62
CA LEU A 208 -4.15 -8.08 0.64
C LEU A 208 -3.93 -9.40 1.40
N PRO A 209 -4.19 -10.56 0.75
CA PRO A 209 -4.30 -11.85 1.41
C PRO A 209 -3.13 -12.21 2.33
N PRO A 210 -1.82 -12.06 1.92
CA PRO A 210 -0.71 -12.37 2.81
C PRO A 210 -0.67 -11.53 4.09
N ALA A 211 -1.01 -10.24 4.00
CA ALA A 211 -0.97 -9.32 5.12
C ALA A 211 -2.20 -9.39 6.02
N MET A 212 -3.34 -9.81 5.46
CA MET A 212 -4.60 -9.91 6.18
C MET A 212 -4.85 -11.30 6.76
N GLY A 213 -4.08 -12.33 6.37
CA GLY A 213 -4.31 -13.71 6.80
C GLY A 213 -5.47 -14.39 6.07
N ILE A 214 -5.76 -13.98 4.86
CA ILE A 214 -6.83 -14.54 4.03
C ILE A 214 -6.26 -15.62 3.13
N ASP A 215 -6.71 -16.85 3.27
CA ASP A 215 -6.57 -17.86 2.23
C ASP A 215 -7.73 -17.71 1.25
N PRO A 216 -7.49 -17.22 0.01
CA PRO A 216 -8.58 -17.00 -0.94
C PRO A 216 -9.27 -18.29 -1.40
N SER A 217 -8.64 -19.45 -1.25
CA SER A 217 -9.21 -20.76 -1.59
C SER A 217 -10.02 -21.39 -0.45
N SER A 218 -10.01 -20.78 0.73
CA SER A 218 -10.69 -21.31 1.91
C SER A 218 -12.21 -21.30 1.75
N PRO A 219 -12.91 -22.40 2.11
CA PRO A 219 -14.37 -22.43 2.19
C PRO A 219 -14.96 -21.37 3.14
N ARG A 220 -14.18 -20.83 4.04
CA ARG A 220 -14.60 -19.74 4.92
C ARG A 220 -14.92 -18.45 4.18
N CYS A 221 -14.41 -18.29 2.95
CA CYS A 221 -14.70 -17.15 2.08
C CYS A 221 -16.07 -17.28 1.37
N ASP A 222 -16.67 -18.46 1.31
CA ASP A 222 -17.81 -18.74 0.43
C ASP A 222 -19.02 -17.83 0.66
N ARG A 223 -19.39 -17.62 1.93
CA ARG A 223 -20.51 -16.72 2.26
C ARG A 223 -20.25 -15.29 1.83
N PHE A 224 -18.98 -14.84 1.94
CA PHE A 224 -18.58 -13.51 1.50
C PHE A 224 -18.56 -13.43 -0.02
N TYR A 225 -18.04 -14.44 -0.72
CA TYR A 225 -18.04 -14.49 -2.18
C TYR A 225 -19.45 -14.49 -2.74
N ALA A 226 -20.36 -15.28 -2.16
CA ALA A 226 -21.76 -15.29 -2.58
C ALA A 226 -22.41 -13.92 -2.42
N ALA A 227 -22.19 -13.24 -1.30
CA ALA A 227 -22.69 -11.89 -1.05
C ALA A 227 -22.07 -10.85 -2.00
N LEU A 228 -20.77 -10.97 -2.28
CA LEU A 228 -20.03 -10.06 -3.15
C LEU A 228 -20.51 -10.21 -4.61
N ALA A 229 -20.71 -11.44 -5.08
CA ALA A 229 -21.26 -11.73 -6.40
C ALA A 229 -22.69 -11.17 -6.54
N ALA A 230 -23.54 -11.40 -5.53
CA ALA A 230 -24.91 -10.86 -5.51
C ALA A 230 -24.93 -9.32 -5.52
N ALA A 231 -23.97 -8.67 -4.85
CA ALA A 231 -23.80 -7.21 -4.87
C ALA A 231 -23.24 -6.69 -6.20
N GLY A 232 -22.69 -7.56 -7.06
CA GLY A 232 -22.08 -7.17 -8.33
C GLY A 232 -20.79 -6.34 -8.18
N LEU A 233 -20.16 -6.32 -6.99
CA LEU A 233 -18.90 -5.61 -6.78
C LEU A 233 -17.70 -6.51 -7.16
N PRO A 234 -16.66 -5.94 -7.81
CA PRO A 234 -15.43 -6.66 -8.05
C PRO A 234 -14.60 -6.81 -6.78
N LEU A 235 -13.83 -7.88 -6.69
CA LEU A 235 -12.75 -8.07 -5.75
C LEU A 235 -11.42 -7.66 -6.40
N ILE A 236 -10.76 -6.65 -5.85
CA ILE A 236 -9.39 -6.28 -6.20
C ILE A 236 -8.47 -6.98 -5.20
N SER A 237 -7.79 -8.03 -5.60
CA SER A 237 -6.90 -8.77 -4.73
C SER A 237 -5.45 -8.56 -5.09
N HIS A 238 -4.62 -8.28 -4.08
CA HIS A 238 -3.18 -8.46 -4.22
C HIS A 238 -2.88 -9.92 -4.54
N ALA A 239 -1.97 -10.15 -5.46
CA ALA A 239 -1.38 -11.45 -5.73
C ALA A 239 0.11 -11.28 -6.03
N GLY A 240 0.86 -12.37 -5.88
CA GLY A 240 2.31 -12.35 -5.90
C GLY A 240 2.91 -12.14 -4.51
N GLU A 241 4.21 -11.90 -4.46
CA GLU A 241 4.95 -11.70 -3.21
C GLU A 241 4.66 -10.33 -2.60
N GLU A 242 4.31 -10.29 -1.31
CA GLU A 242 4.10 -9.06 -0.57
C GLU A 242 5.38 -8.63 0.16
N LYS A 243 5.92 -7.47 -0.18
CA LYS A 243 7.16 -6.92 0.40
C LYS A 243 6.97 -5.59 1.13
N ALA A 244 5.86 -4.91 0.88
CA ALA A 244 5.65 -3.58 1.43
C ALA A 244 5.14 -3.62 2.88
N VAL A 245 4.37 -4.65 3.24
CA VAL A 245 3.77 -4.81 4.57
C VAL A 245 4.05 -6.18 5.16
N HIS A 246 3.76 -6.36 6.46
CA HIS A 246 3.93 -7.67 7.10
C HIS A 246 3.00 -8.72 6.46
N GLY A 247 3.57 -9.85 6.11
CA GLY A 247 2.87 -10.97 5.46
C GLY A 247 3.85 -12.13 5.22
N GLY A 248 5.05 -12.04 5.81
CA GLY A 248 6.17 -12.93 5.52
C GLY A 248 5.94 -14.40 5.82
N ASP A 249 5.09 -14.71 6.77
CA ASP A 249 4.70 -16.08 7.16
C ASP A 249 3.52 -16.64 6.32
N GLN A 250 2.88 -15.81 5.48
CA GLN A 250 1.70 -16.17 4.71
C GLN A 250 1.79 -15.81 3.22
N GLN A 251 2.99 -15.72 2.68
CA GLN A 251 3.22 -15.41 1.27
C GLN A 251 2.49 -16.36 0.31
N ALA A 252 2.28 -17.62 0.71
CA ALA A 252 1.51 -18.58 -0.08
C ALA A 252 0.09 -18.11 -0.43
N PHE A 253 -0.52 -17.26 0.41
CA PHE A 253 -1.85 -16.69 0.14
C PHE A 253 -1.85 -15.66 -0.99
N GLY A 254 -0.67 -15.23 -1.44
CA GLY A 254 -0.49 -14.41 -2.64
C GLY A 254 -0.53 -15.18 -3.95
N ASN A 255 -0.66 -16.51 -3.93
CA ASN A 255 -0.76 -17.31 -5.16
C ASN A 255 -2.03 -16.93 -5.93
N PRO A 256 -1.92 -16.42 -7.18
CA PRO A 256 -3.09 -15.97 -7.95
C PRO A 256 -4.09 -17.10 -8.25
N LEU A 257 -3.64 -18.36 -8.30
CA LEU A 257 -4.52 -19.50 -8.55
C LEU A 257 -5.53 -19.75 -7.42
N LEU A 258 -5.27 -19.30 -6.20
CA LEU A 258 -6.21 -19.38 -5.08
C LEU A 258 -7.48 -18.54 -5.31
N LEU A 259 -7.40 -17.52 -6.18
CA LEU A 259 -8.54 -16.66 -6.51
C LEU A 259 -9.60 -17.36 -7.39
N ARG A 260 -9.30 -18.54 -7.90
CA ARG A 260 -10.26 -19.37 -8.67
C ARG A 260 -11.54 -19.62 -7.89
N ARG A 261 -11.44 -19.86 -6.58
CA ARG A 261 -12.62 -20.04 -5.74
C ARG A 261 -13.58 -18.85 -5.79
N ALA A 262 -13.05 -17.61 -5.81
CA ALA A 262 -13.88 -16.43 -6.01
C ALA A 262 -14.55 -16.39 -7.37
N LEU A 263 -13.83 -16.78 -8.44
CA LEU A 263 -14.37 -16.88 -9.80
C LEU A 263 -15.47 -17.93 -9.89
N ASP A 264 -15.31 -19.10 -9.25
CA ASP A 264 -16.30 -20.18 -9.19
C ASP A 264 -17.60 -19.72 -8.51
N HIS A 265 -17.51 -18.77 -7.59
CA HIS A 265 -18.68 -18.12 -6.97
C HIS A 265 -19.27 -16.97 -7.81
N GLY A 266 -18.75 -16.72 -9.02
CA GLY A 266 -19.24 -15.65 -9.91
C GLY A 266 -18.75 -14.26 -9.55
N VAL A 267 -17.74 -14.13 -8.67
CA VAL A 267 -17.12 -12.84 -8.35
C VAL A 267 -16.25 -12.39 -9.50
N ARG A 268 -16.36 -11.14 -9.91
CA ARG A 268 -15.39 -10.52 -10.82
C ARG A 268 -14.11 -10.19 -10.04
N VAL A 269 -12.98 -10.74 -10.47
CA VAL A 269 -11.70 -10.57 -9.79
C VAL A 269 -10.77 -9.71 -10.63
N VAL A 270 -10.12 -8.74 -9.97
CA VAL A 270 -9.01 -7.96 -10.50
C VAL A 270 -7.75 -8.40 -9.74
N VAL A 271 -6.82 -9.03 -10.45
CA VAL A 271 -5.49 -9.37 -9.93
C VAL A 271 -4.64 -8.12 -9.97
N ALA A 272 -4.39 -7.55 -8.79
CA ALA A 272 -3.65 -6.30 -8.68
C ALA A 272 -2.24 -6.45 -9.23
N HIS A 273 -1.73 -5.38 -9.88
CA HIS A 273 -0.38 -5.30 -10.48
C HIS A 273 0.05 -6.57 -11.23
N CYS A 274 -0.92 -7.32 -11.80
CA CYS A 274 -0.72 -8.55 -12.59
C CYS A 274 0.10 -9.64 -11.85
N ALA A 275 0.07 -9.68 -10.51
CA ALA A 275 0.91 -10.58 -9.71
C ALA A 275 2.41 -10.52 -10.08
N SER A 276 2.91 -9.36 -10.51
CA SER A 276 4.20 -9.17 -11.20
C SER A 276 5.45 -9.43 -10.35
N LEU A 277 5.30 -9.78 -9.08
CA LEU A 277 6.42 -10.02 -8.17
C LEU A 277 6.28 -11.39 -7.50
N GLY A 278 7.42 -12.11 -7.42
CA GLY A 278 7.54 -13.37 -6.70
C GLY A 278 7.18 -14.60 -7.53
N SER A 279 7.19 -15.72 -6.85
CA SER A 279 6.86 -17.04 -7.41
C SER A 279 5.90 -17.79 -6.48
N ALA A 280 5.11 -18.67 -7.06
CA ALA A 280 4.17 -19.52 -6.35
C ALA A 280 4.12 -20.92 -6.95
N VAL A 281 3.55 -21.87 -6.21
CA VAL A 281 3.33 -23.22 -6.70
C VAL A 281 2.30 -23.20 -7.82
N ASP A 282 2.60 -23.85 -8.94
CA ASP A 282 1.62 -24.10 -10.01
C ASP A 282 0.64 -25.21 -9.55
N LEU A 283 -0.48 -24.78 -8.98
CA LEU A 283 -1.49 -25.70 -8.43
C LEU A 283 -2.16 -26.59 -9.51
N ASP A 284 -2.04 -26.24 -10.80
CA ASP A 284 -2.54 -27.08 -11.90
C ASP A 284 -1.69 -28.34 -12.07
N GLN A 285 -0.44 -28.30 -11.64
CA GLN A 285 0.47 -29.44 -11.63
C GLN A 285 0.53 -30.16 -10.27
N GLY A 286 -0.22 -29.66 -9.29
CA GLY A 286 -0.31 -30.23 -7.94
C GLY A 286 0.45 -29.45 -6.88
N GLU A 287 0.10 -29.69 -5.61
CA GLU A 287 0.66 -28.94 -4.46
C GLU A 287 2.17 -29.09 -4.27
N SER A 288 2.77 -30.13 -4.84
CA SER A 288 4.21 -30.40 -4.80
C SER A 288 4.95 -29.92 -6.06
N ALA A 289 4.29 -29.20 -6.96
CA ALA A 289 4.90 -28.70 -8.18
C ALA A 289 5.98 -27.65 -7.90
N PRO A 290 6.93 -27.45 -8.79
CA PRO A 290 7.88 -26.36 -8.70
C PRO A 290 7.20 -25.01 -8.63
N GLN A 291 7.85 -24.04 -7.98
CA GLN A 291 7.41 -22.66 -8.04
C GLN A 291 7.72 -22.07 -9.43
N VAL A 292 6.74 -21.34 -9.95
CA VAL A 292 6.84 -20.57 -11.19
C VAL A 292 6.59 -19.09 -10.89
N ALA A 293 6.97 -18.18 -11.79
CA ALA A 293 6.67 -16.78 -11.62
C ALA A 293 5.15 -16.57 -11.53
N CYS A 294 4.70 -15.73 -10.60
CA CYS A 294 3.27 -15.52 -10.38
C CYS A 294 2.56 -14.85 -11.57
N PHE A 295 3.34 -14.22 -12.46
CA PHE A 295 2.85 -13.54 -13.65
C PHE A 295 2.69 -14.48 -14.86
N ASP A 296 3.39 -15.59 -14.90
CA ASP A 296 3.34 -16.59 -15.97
C ASP A 296 2.09 -17.48 -15.85
#